data_ea4b8b0ad9ccb4c244fb8121feaa7829
#
_entry.id   ea4b8b0ad9ccb4c244fb8121feaa7829
#
_cell.length_a   1.000
_cell.length_b   1.000
_cell.length_c   1.000
_cell.angle_alpha   90.00
_cell.angle_beta   90.00
_cell.angle_gamma   90.00
#
_symmetry.space_group_name_H-M   'P 1'
#
loop_
_entity.id
_entity.type
_entity.pdbx_description
1 polymer ?
#
loop_
_entity_poly.entity_id
_entity_poly.type
_entity_poly.pdbx_seq_one_letter_code
_entity_poly.pdbx_strand_id
1 'polypeptide(L)'
;NPPSVNSVLLKNVKNNSENKIMVDGIFIAIGHSPSSSIFKDKLEINKNGYIITEPDSTLTSVEGVFAAGDVTDEKYRQAVTAAGLGCMAAIEAESYLSSKE
;
A
#
# COMPACT_ATOMS: atom_id res chain seq x y z
N ASN A 1 9.65 -22.80 22.42
CA ASN A 1 9.13 -22.56 21.07
C ASN A 1 8.24 -21.33 21.08
N PRO A 2 8.35 -20.41 20.11
CA PRO A 2 7.44 -19.29 20.01
C PRO A 2 6.00 -19.83 19.83
N PRO A 3 4.97 -19.11 20.31
CA PRO A 3 3.60 -19.50 20.11
C PRO A 3 3.29 -19.57 18.60
N SER A 4 2.69 -20.66 18.16
CA SER A 4 2.30 -20.90 16.77
C SER A 4 0.79 -21.11 16.67
N VAL A 5 0.21 -20.73 15.53
CA VAL A 5 -1.18 -21.02 15.21
C VAL A 5 -1.34 -22.53 15.04
N ASN A 6 -2.41 -23.08 15.61
CA ASN A 6 -2.77 -24.49 15.43
C ASN A 6 -4.23 -24.68 15.03
N SER A 7 -5.05 -23.66 15.17
CA SER A 7 -6.47 -23.74 14.82
C SER A 7 -7.06 -22.35 14.61
N VAL A 8 -8.18 -22.30 13.89
CA VAL A 8 -9.04 -21.13 13.72
C VAL A 8 -10.48 -21.48 14.11
N LEU A 9 -11.12 -20.60 14.86
CA LEU A 9 -12.54 -20.68 15.16
C LEU A 9 -13.31 -19.84 14.14
N LEU A 10 -14.14 -20.48 13.34
CA LEU A 10 -15.00 -19.84 12.35
C LEU A 10 -16.41 -19.68 12.91
N LYS A 11 -16.99 -18.51 12.78
CA LYS A 11 -18.38 -18.25 13.11
C LYS A 11 -19.17 -17.97 11.83
N ASN A 12 -20.21 -18.77 11.61
CA ASN A 12 -21.13 -18.55 10.50
C ASN A 12 -22.04 -17.35 10.81
N VAL A 13 -21.95 -16.32 9.99
CA VAL A 13 -22.71 -15.06 10.21
C VAL A 13 -24.22 -15.19 10.01
N LYS A 14 -24.68 -16.25 9.33
CA LYS A 14 -26.12 -16.47 9.08
C LYS A 14 -26.85 -17.18 10.23
N ASN A 15 -26.19 -18.13 10.87
CA ASN A 15 -26.81 -18.97 11.90
C ASN A 15 -26.06 -18.98 13.23
N ASN A 16 -24.98 -18.19 13.35
CA ASN A 16 -24.11 -18.10 14.52
C ASN A 16 -23.45 -19.41 14.97
N SER A 17 -23.49 -20.46 14.15
CA SER A 17 -22.78 -21.70 14.47
C SER A 17 -21.27 -21.49 14.43
N GLU A 18 -20.56 -22.18 15.31
CA GLU A 18 -19.12 -22.12 15.39
C GLU A 18 -18.50 -23.46 14.98
N ASN A 19 -17.40 -23.38 14.23
CA ASN A 19 -16.64 -24.55 13.81
C ASN A 19 -15.14 -24.28 14.00
N LYS A 20 -14.45 -25.19 14.64
CA LYS A 20 -13.00 -25.13 14.82
C LYS A 20 -12.29 -25.96 13.75
N ILE A 21 -11.36 -25.35 13.03
CA ILE A 21 -10.56 -25.98 12.00
C ILE A 21 -9.10 -25.97 12.44
N MET A 22 -8.41 -27.11 12.36
CA MET A 22 -6.98 -27.22 12.60
C MET A 22 -6.22 -26.67 11.39
N VAL A 23 -5.25 -25.81 11.61
CA VAL A 23 -4.44 -25.15 10.56
C VAL A 23 -3.02 -24.95 11.06
N ASP A 24 -2.06 -24.93 10.13
CA ASP A 24 -0.65 -24.63 10.41
C ASP A 24 -0.29 -23.15 10.25
N GLY A 25 -1.17 -22.39 9.60
CA GLY A 25 -1.00 -20.95 9.38
C GLY A 25 -2.30 -20.28 8.92
N ILE A 26 -2.35 -18.96 9.04
CA ILE A 26 -3.50 -18.15 8.62
C ILE A 26 -2.97 -16.94 7.83
N PHE A 27 -3.53 -16.70 6.66
CA PHE A 27 -3.35 -15.46 5.90
C PHE A 27 -4.61 -14.59 6.02
N ILE A 28 -4.43 -13.36 6.48
CA ILE A 28 -5.53 -12.39 6.57
C ILE A 28 -5.50 -11.54 5.29
N ALA A 29 -6.44 -11.80 4.39
CA ALA A 29 -6.53 -11.16 3.07
C ALA A 29 -7.83 -10.33 2.95
N ILE A 30 -8.05 -9.40 3.88
CA ILE A 30 -9.28 -8.59 4.00
C ILE A 30 -9.20 -7.23 3.33
N GLY A 31 -8.13 -6.95 2.56
CA GLY A 31 -7.89 -5.72 1.87
C GLY A 31 -6.57 -5.05 2.29
N HIS A 32 -6.27 -3.93 1.65
CA HIS A 32 -5.09 -3.14 1.89
C HIS A 32 -5.49 -1.72 2.31
N SER A 33 -4.72 -1.15 3.20
CA SER A 33 -4.77 0.27 3.53
C SER A 33 -3.37 0.85 3.33
N PRO A 34 -3.22 1.90 2.51
CA PRO A 34 -1.90 2.49 2.28
C PRO A 34 -1.37 3.12 3.56
N SER A 35 -0.05 2.98 3.79
CA SER A 35 0.63 3.56 4.96
C SER A 35 0.95 5.05 4.74
N SER A 36 -0.07 5.83 4.42
CA SER A 36 0.02 7.25 4.05
C SER A 36 -0.41 8.22 5.15
N SER A 37 -0.85 7.72 6.30
CA SER A 37 -1.43 8.54 7.38
C SER A 37 -0.51 9.64 7.90
N ILE A 38 0.82 9.42 7.87
CA ILE A 38 1.83 10.41 8.29
C ILE A 38 1.92 11.61 7.33
N PHE A 39 1.42 11.46 6.10
CA PHE A 39 1.41 12.50 5.08
C PHE A 39 0.07 13.23 4.98
N LYS A 40 -0.89 12.85 5.81
CA LYS A 40 -2.17 13.54 5.91
C LYS A 40 -1.91 15.02 6.22
N ASP A 41 -2.60 15.90 5.53
CA ASP A 41 -2.42 17.36 5.62
C ASP A 41 -1.07 17.89 5.09
N LYS A 42 -0.24 17.04 4.49
CA LYS A 42 1.02 17.40 3.84
C LYS A 42 1.00 17.20 2.33
N LEU A 43 0.40 16.10 1.88
CA LEU A 43 0.24 15.74 0.48
C LEU A 43 -1.24 15.57 0.15
N GLU A 44 -1.59 15.73 -1.12
CA GLU A 44 -2.90 15.35 -1.59
C GLU A 44 -3.08 13.84 -1.55
N ILE A 45 -4.13 13.40 -0.87
CA ILE A 45 -4.47 12.00 -0.66
C ILE A 45 -5.93 11.80 -1.06
N ASN A 46 -6.23 10.72 -1.79
CA ASN A 46 -7.59 10.42 -2.18
C ASN A 46 -8.44 9.91 -1.00
N LYS A 47 -9.74 9.76 -1.21
CA LYS A 47 -10.70 9.29 -0.18
C LYS A 47 -10.38 7.91 0.39
N ASN A 48 -9.59 7.09 -0.32
CA ASN A 48 -9.19 5.74 0.08
C ASN A 48 -7.79 5.71 0.72
N GLY A 49 -7.14 6.87 0.88
CA GLY A 49 -5.87 7.02 1.56
C GLY A 49 -4.63 6.95 0.64
N TYR A 50 -4.79 6.81 -0.67
CA TYR A 50 -3.65 6.75 -1.61
C TYR A 50 -3.15 8.15 -1.95
N ILE A 51 -1.83 8.32 -2.00
CA ILE A 51 -1.21 9.60 -2.40
C ILE A 51 -1.50 9.83 -3.88
N ILE A 52 -1.97 11.02 -4.20
CA ILE A 52 -2.25 11.44 -5.58
C ILE A 52 -0.94 11.92 -6.21
N THR A 53 -0.65 11.42 -7.41
CA THR A 53 0.46 11.87 -8.26
C THR A 53 -0.07 12.47 -9.55
N GLU A 54 0.75 13.26 -10.22
CA GLU A 54 0.47 13.73 -11.58
C GLU A 54 0.28 12.53 -12.54
N PRO A 55 -0.55 12.64 -13.57
CA PRO A 55 -0.70 11.59 -14.57
C PRO A 55 0.64 11.21 -15.20
N ASP A 56 0.88 9.90 -15.33
CA ASP A 56 2.10 9.32 -15.91
C ASP A 56 3.42 9.75 -15.24
N SER A 57 3.35 10.17 -13.97
CA SER A 57 4.47 10.69 -13.18
C SER A 57 4.38 10.23 -11.72
N THR A 58 5.45 10.42 -10.97
CA THR A 58 5.49 10.21 -9.52
C THR A 58 5.50 11.51 -8.71
N LEU A 59 5.37 12.66 -9.39
CA LEU A 59 5.27 13.98 -8.78
C LEU A 59 4.01 14.08 -7.90
N THR A 60 4.19 14.57 -6.68
CA THR A 60 3.09 14.81 -5.75
C THR A 60 2.66 16.29 -5.77
N SER A 61 1.67 16.65 -4.96
CA SER A 61 1.24 18.04 -4.76
C SER A 61 2.30 18.94 -4.14
N VAL A 62 3.44 18.40 -3.70
CA VAL A 62 4.55 19.15 -3.09
C VAL A 62 5.80 18.98 -3.94
N GLU A 63 6.36 20.11 -4.40
CA GLU A 63 7.58 20.13 -5.20
C GLU A 63 8.75 19.41 -4.50
N GLY A 64 9.46 18.56 -5.22
CA GLY A 64 10.59 17.78 -4.71
C GLY A 64 10.18 16.57 -3.88
N VAL A 65 8.89 16.26 -3.79
CA VAL A 65 8.35 15.06 -3.15
C VAL A 65 7.74 14.17 -4.20
N PHE A 66 8.22 12.93 -4.27
CA PHE A 66 7.77 11.91 -5.22
C PHE A 66 7.12 10.76 -4.46
N ALA A 67 6.11 10.13 -5.03
CA ALA A 67 5.46 8.98 -4.44
C ALA A 67 5.34 7.84 -5.45
N ALA A 68 5.66 6.62 -5.01
CA ALA A 68 5.66 5.43 -5.87
C ALA A 68 5.28 4.17 -5.10
N GLY A 69 4.86 3.15 -5.82
CA GLY A 69 4.51 1.85 -5.27
C GLY A 69 3.08 1.78 -4.73
N ASP A 70 2.85 0.83 -3.83
CA ASP A 70 1.50 0.55 -3.30
C ASP A 70 0.84 1.74 -2.61
N VAL A 71 1.59 2.74 -2.19
CA VAL A 71 1.06 3.96 -1.57
C VAL A 71 0.33 4.86 -2.56
N THR A 72 0.56 4.68 -3.87
CA THR A 72 -0.09 5.39 -4.98
C THR A 72 -0.96 4.47 -5.84
N ASP A 73 -0.66 3.17 -5.88
CA ASP A 73 -1.31 2.17 -6.74
C ASP A 73 -2.51 1.51 -6.02
N GLU A 74 -3.67 2.13 -6.14
CA GLU A 74 -4.92 1.59 -5.60
C GLU A 74 -5.41 0.35 -6.38
N LYS A 75 -4.96 0.16 -7.63
CA LYS A 75 -5.56 -0.79 -8.57
C LYS A 75 -4.84 -2.13 -8.62
N TYR A 76 -3.55 -2.14 -8.86
CA TYR A 76 -2.78 -3.35 -9.15
C TYR A 76 -2.09 -3.92 -7.92
N ARG A 77 -1.34 -3.09 -7.20
CA ARG A 77 -0.65 -3.46 -5.95
C ARG A 77 0.20 -4.72 -6.12
N GLN A 78 1.01 -4.73 -7.16
CA GLN A 78 1.90 -5.83 -7.52
C GLN A 78 3.36 -5.39 -7.37
N ALA A 79 4.24 -6.33 -7.01
CA ALA A 79 5.67 -6.06 -6.86
C ALA A 79 6.29 -5.44 -8.13
N VAL A 80 5.89 -5.92 -9.31
CA VAL A 80 6.42 -5.41 -10.58
C VAL A 80 5.95 -4.00 -10.89
N THR A 81 4.69 -3.65 -10.59
CA THR A 81 4.21 -2.27 -10.77
C THR A 81 4.86 -1.32 -9.76
N ALA A 82 5.02 -1.76 -8.51
CA ALA A 82 5.73 -0.99 -7.49
C ALA A 82 7.19 -0.73 -7.88
N ALA A 83 7.89 -1.74 -8.41
CA ALA A 83 9.26 -1.59 -8.89
C ALA A 83 9.36 -0.61 -10.07
N GLY A 84 8.42 -0.68 -11.04
CA GLY A 84 8.35 0.25 -12.17
C GLY A 84 8.12 1.69 -11.73
N LEU A 85 7.16 1.92 -10.83
CA LEU A 85 6.92 3.25 -10.25
C LEU A 85 8.14 3.76 -9.47
N GLY A 86 8.83 2.89 -8.73
CA GLY A 86 10.06 3.23 -8.02
C GLY A 86 11.19 3.66 -8.95
N CYS A 87 11.33 3.00 -10.10
CA CYS A 87 12.27 3.41 -11.15
C CYS A 87 11.92 4.81 -11.69
N MET A 88 10.65 5.07 -11.99
CA MET A 88 10.19 6.40 -12.43
C MET A 88 10.52 7.47 -11.39
N ALA A 89 10.21 7.23 -10.11
CA ALA A 89 10.48 8.18 -9.04
C ALA A 89 11.98 8.50 -8.90
N ALA A 90 12.86 7.51 -9.07
CA ALA A 90 14.30 7.72 -9.02
C ALA A 90 14.80 8.62 -10.17
N ILE A 91 14.32 8.38 -11.40
CA ILE A 91 14.68 9.18 -12.59
C ILE A 91 14.16 10.62 -12.44
N GLU A 92 12.91 10.79 -11.99
CA GLU A 92 12.33 12.12 -11.79
C GLU A 92 13.03 12.90 -10.68
N ALA A 93 13.41 12.22 -9.58
CA ALA A 93 14.18 12.84 -8.51
C ALA A 93 15.58 13.28 -8.97
N GLU A 94 16.29 12.47 -9.78
CA GLU A 94 17.57 12.84 -10.38
C GLU A 94 17.41 14.05 -11.28
N SER A 95 16.41 14.05 -12.16
CA SER A 95 16.13 15.18 -13.05
C SER A 95 15.80 16.46 -12.27
N TYR A 96 15.02 16.36 -11.22
CA TYR A 96 14.70 17.48 -10.34
C TYR A 96 15.95 18.08 -9.69
N LEU A 97 16.83 17.25 -9.14
CA LEU A 97 18.07 17.71 -8.51
C LEU A 97 19.00 18.38 -9.52
N SER A 98 19.17 17.77 -10.70
CA SER A 98 20.00 18.34 -11.77
C SER A 98 19.47 19.68 -12.29
N SER A 99 18.19 19.94 -12.20
CA SER A 99 17.58 21.23 -12.59
C SER A 99 17.81 22.36 -11.58
N LYS A 100 18.29 22.04 -10.38
CA LYS A 100 18.57 23.02 -9.31
C LYS A 100 20.04 23.42 -9.23
N GLU A 101 20.91 22.72 -9.94
CA GLU A 101 22.33 23.05 -10.07
C GLU A 101 22.55 24.12 -11.17
#